data_39315c9d174f46b59040ec20113305d7
#
_entry.id   39315c9d174f46b59040ec20113305d7
#
_cell.length_a   1.000
_cell.length_b   1.000
_cell.length_c   1.000
_cell.angle_alpha   90.00
_cell.angle_beta   90.00
_cell.angle_gamma   90.00
#
_symmetry.space_group_name_H-M   'P 1'
#
loop_
_entity.id
_entity.type
_entity.pdbx_description
1 polymer ?
#
loop_
_entity_poly.entity_id
_entity_poly.type
_entity_poly.pdbx_seq_one_letter_code
_entity_poly.pdbx_strand_id
1 'polypeptide(L)'
;MNVVDSSGWLEYFAEGPNAGFFAPSIEDVSKLVVPSVSIYEVFKRTLQQRGEEAALEAIAVMAQGQVVDLDLPLALSAARLSTDLILPMADSIILATARAHNATVWTQDEHFESIEGVQYIEKE
;
A
#
# COMPACT_ATOMS: atom_id res chain seq x y z
N MET A 1 5.00 -10.30 7.97
CA MET A 1 5.09 -8.90 7.52
C MET A 1 3.91 -8.57 6.62
N ASN A 2 3.45 -7.34 6.67
CA ASN A 2 2.28 -6.89 5.92
C ASN A 2 2.58 -5.59 5.17
N VAL A 3 2.03 -5.49 3.96
CA VAL A 3 1.98 -4.26 3.18
C VAL A 3 0.52 -3.98 2.89
N VAL A 4 0.05 -2.78 3.22
CA VAL A 4 -1.29 -2.33 2.84
C VAL A 4 -1.12 -1.43 1.61
N ASP A 5 -1.82 -1.72 0.52
CA ASP A 5 -1.70 -0.87 -0.66
C ASP A 5 -2.41 0.47 -0.43
N SER A 6 -2.22 1.40 -1.36
CA SER A 6 -2.74 2.76 -1.20
C SER A 6 -4.25 2.80 -1.06
N SER A 7 -4.98 1.90 -1.74
CA SER A 7 -6.44 1.86 -1.63
C SER A 7 -6.89 1.46 -0.22
N GLY A 8 -6.14 0.58 0.43
CA GLY A 8 -6.43 0.15 1.80
C GLY A 8 -6.16 1.24 2.82
N TRP A 9 -5.07 1.97 2.65
CA TRP A 9 -4.79 3.12 3.51
C TRP A 9 -5.87 4.19 3.43
N LEU A 10 -6.30 4.52 2.20
CA LEU A 10 -7.36 5.52 2.00
C LEU A 10 -8.69 5.06 2.59
N GLU A 11 -9.02 3.79 2.45
CA GLU A 11 -10.22 3.21 3.05
C GLU A 11 -10.17 3.29 4.58
N TYR A 12 -9.01 2.96 5.16
CA TYR A 12 -8.81 3.01 6.60
C TYR A 12 -9.00 4.43 7.15
N PHE A 13 -8.34 5.43 6.52
CA PHE A 13 -8.45 6.81 6.98
C PHE A 13 -9.84 7.40 6.76
N ALA A 14 -10.56 6.94 5.76
CA ALA A 14 -11.93 7.39 5.49
C ALA A 14 -12.96 6.68 6.37
N GLU A 15 -12.55 5.70 7.17
CA GLU A 15 -13.43 4.86 7.97
C GLU A 15 -14.53 4.22 7.11
N GLY A 16 -14.14 3.79 5.90
CA GLY A 16 -15.05 3.17 4.94
C GLY A 16 -15.48 1.77 5.34
N PRO A 17 -16.38 1.16 4.52
CA PRO A 17 -16.94 -0.16 4.84
C PRO A 17 -15.90 -1.26 5.04
N ASN A 18 -14.77 -1.18 4.34
CA ASN A 18 -13.70 -2.18 4.43
C ASN A 18 -12.58 -1.80 5.40
N ALA A 19 -12.71 -0.71 6.15
CA ALA A 19 -11.65 -0.27 7.06
C ALA A 19 -11.22 -1.37 8.03
N GLY A 20 -12.17 -2.16 8.54
CA GLY A 20 -11.89 -3.26 9.46
C GLY A 20 -11.05 -4.39 8.86
N PHE A 21 -11.05 -4.54 7.55
CA PHE A 21 -10.20 -5.52 6.87
C PHE A 21 -8.73 -5.11 6.93
N PHE A 22 -8.45 -3.81 6.86
CA PHE A 22 -7.09 -3.28 6.84
C PHE A 22 -6.54 -2.95 8.24
N ALA A 23 -7.40 -2.64 9.19
CA ALA A 23 -7.00 -2.18 10.51
C ALA A 23 -5.99 -3.09 11.24
N PRO A 24 -6.18 -4.42 11.28
CA PRO A 24 -5.22 -5.28 11.99
C PRO A 24 -3.81 -5.19 11.44
N SER A 25 -3.64 -5.12 10.12
CA SER A 25 -2.31 -5.01 9.49
C SER A 25 -1.68 -3.64 9.74
N ILE A 26 -2.48 -2.57 9.70
CA ILE A 26 -1.99 -1.21 9.95
C ILE A 26 -1.59 -1.03 11.41
N GLU A 27 -2.35 -1.58 12.32
CA GLU A 27 -2.13 -1.38 13.75
C GLU A 27 -1.03 -2.27 14.33
N ASP A 28 -0.65 -3.34 13.63
CA ASP A 28 0.49 -4.17 13.99
C ASP A 28 1.77 -3.57 13.40
N VAL A 29 2.19 -2.45 13.98
CA VAL A 29 3.26 -1.59 13.46
C VAL A 29 4.58 -2.33 13.31
N SER A 30 4.89 -3.28 14.20
CA SER A 30 6.15 -4.03 14.17
C SER A 30 6.28 -4.93 12.94
N LYS A 31 5.17 -5.23 12.27
CA LYS A 31 5.14 -6.09 11.07
C LYS A 31 4.66 -5.34 9.83
N LEU A 32 4.59 -4.03 9.91
CA LEU A 32 4.07 -3.19 8.83
C LEU A 32 5.22 -2.62 8.00
N VAL A 33 5.19 -2.92 6.70
CA VAL A 33 6.13 -2.39 5.70
C VAL A 33 5.37 -1.41 4.83
N VAL A 34 5.92 -0.22 4.64
CA VAL A 34 5.26 0.88 3.93
C VAL A 34 6.12 1.31 2.74
N PRO A 35 5.74 0.94 1.51
CA PRO A 35 6.45 1.43 0.33
C PRO A 35 6.30 2.94 0.22
N SER A 36 7.38 3.65 -0.12
CA SER A 36 7.33 5.11 -0.23
C SER A 36 6.36 5.59 -1.30
N VAL A 37 6.12 4.79 -2.35
CA VAL A 37 5.12 5.13 -3.37
C VAL A 37 3.71 5.21 -2.77
N SER A 38 3.40 4.40 -1.77
CA SER A 38 2.11 4.46 -1.09
C SER A 38 1.96 5.77 -0.31
N ILE A 39 3.05 6.25 0.29
CA ILE A 39 3.07 7.56 0.96
C ILE A 39 2.76 8.66 -0.05
N TYR A 40 3.38 8.63 -1.22
CA TYR A 40 3.10 9.59 -2.29
C TYR A 40 1.62 9.59 -2.67
N GLU A 41 1.06 8.42 -2.93
CA GLU A 41 -0.33 8.32 -3.39
C GLU A 41 -1.32 8.75 -2.31
N VAL A 42 -1.11 8.34 -1.07
CA VAL A 42 -1.99 8.69 0.05
C VAL A 42 -1.89 10.19 0.37
N PHE A 43 -0.67 10.73 0.40
CA PHE A 43 -0.48 12.16 0.65
C PHE A 43 -1.17 12.98 -0.42
N LYS A 44 -0.93 12.66 -1.69
CA LYS A 44 -1.52 13.40 -2.81
C LYS A 44 -3.04 13.39 -2.75
N ARG A 45 -3.64 12.21 -2.55
CA ARG A 45 -5.09 12.07 -2.53
C ARG A 45 -5.71 12.80 -1.34
N THR A 46 -5.11 12.65 -0.16
CA THR A 46 -5.61 13.29 1.05
C THR A 46 -5.45 14.82 0.95
N LEU A 47 -4.33 15.28 0.40
CA LEU A 47 -4.09 16.70 0.17
C LEU A 47 -5.18 17.31 -0.72
N GLN A 48 -5.55 16.61 -1.80
CA GLN A 48 -6.58 17.06 -2.74
C GLN A 48 -7.97 17.09 -2.10
N GLN A 49 -8.28 16.13 -1.26
CA GLN A 49 -9.63 15.96 -0.72
C GLN A 49 -9.87 16.65 0.63
N ARG A 50 -8.84 16.73 1.48
CA ARG A 50 -8.98 17.13 2.88
C ARG A 50 -7.98 18.18 3.34
N GLY A 51 -7.02 18.56 2.51
CA GLY A 51 -6.04 19.59 2.83
C GLY A 51 -4.77 19.06 3.47
N GLU A 52 -3.81 19.99 3.69
CA GLU A 52 -2.45 19.63 4.13
C GLU A 52 -2.39 19.03 5.53
N GLU A 53 -3.15 19.57 6.47
CA GLU A 53 -3.12 19.09 7.86
C GLU A 53 -3.53 17.63 7.94
N ALA A 54 -4.66 17.26 7.30
CA ALA A 54 -5.12 15.89 7.24
C ALA A 54 -4.12 14.98 6.54
N ALA A 55 -3.50 15.47 5.46
CA ALA A 55 -2.50 14.71 4.73
C ALA A 55 -1.25 14.43 5.59
N LEU A 56 -0.77 15.41 6.33
CA LEU A 56 0.39 15.22 7.23
C LEU A 56 0.08 14.27 8.37
N GLU A 57 -1.12 14.32 8.92
CA GLU A 57 -1.57 13.38 9.96
C GLU A 57 -1.58 11.95 9.43
N ALA A 58 -2.07 11.74 8.20
CA ALA A 58 -2.07 10.42 7.57
C ALA A 58 -0.65 9.88 7.44
N ILE A 59 0.30 10.72 6.98
CA ILE A 59 1.68 10.30 6.80
C ILE A 59 2.33 9.96 8.15
N ALA A 60 2.01 10.69 9.21
CA ALA A 60 2.53 10.39 10.54
C ALA A 60 2.13 8.98 11.00
N VAL A 61 0.91 8.54 10.70
CA VAL A 61 0.46 7.17 10.98
C VAL A 61 1.23 6.16 10.12
N MET A 62 1.36 6.40 8.83
CA MET A 62 2.07 5.49 7.93
C MET A 62 3.55 5.35 8.30
N ALA A 63 4.18 6.44 8.72
CA ALA A 63 5.60 6.46 9.06
C ALA A 63 5.93 5.68 10.35
N GLN A 64 4.95 5.21 11.09
CA GLN A 64 5.18 4.33 12.23
C GLN A 64 5.65 2.94 11.81
N GLY A 65 5.33 2.51 10.59
CA GLY A 65 5.84 1.27 10.02
C GLY A 65 7.25 1.44 9.47
N GLN A 66 7.77 0.37 8.87
CA GLN A 66 9.06 0.42 8.18
C GLN A 66 8.86 1.00 6.78
N VAL A 67 9.27 2.24 6.57
CA VAL A 67 9.20 2.88 5.26
C VAL A 67 10.34 2.35 4.40
N VAL A 68 10.01 1.91 3.19
CA VAL A 68 10.97 1.35 2.23
C VAL A 68 10.97 2.20 0.97
N ASP A 69 12.13 2.79 0.67
CA ASP A 69 12.30 3.61 -0.52
C ASP A 69 12.46 2.75 -1.78
N LEU A 70 12.06 3.30 -2.91
CA LEU A 70 12.29 2.66 -4.21
C LEU A 70 13.75 2.81 -4.59
N ASP A 71 14.51 1.73 -4.44
CA ASP A 71 15.91 1.69 -4.84
C ASP A 71 16.08 0.98 -6.19
N LEU A 72 17.32 0.84 -6.66
CA LEU A 72 17.59 0.21 -7.95
C LEU A 72 17.08 -1.23 -8.03
N PRO A 73 17.39 -2.13 -7.07
CA PRO A 73 16.88 -3.50 -7.15
C PRO A 73 15.35 -3.57 -7.17
N LEU A 74 14.68 -2.77 -6.35
CA LEU A 74 13.21 -2.74 -6.33
C LEU A 74 12.63 -2.20 -7.64
N ALA A 75 13.25 -1.19 -8.22
CA ALA A 75 12.80 -0.64 -9.50
C ALA A 75 12.84 -1.70 -10.60
N LEU A 76 13.91 -2.48 -10.66
CA LEU A 76 14.05 -3.55 -11.65
C LEU A 76 13.04 -4.67 -11.41
N SER A 77 12.86 -5.09 -10.15
CA SER A 77 11.86 -6.10 -9.78
C SER A 77 10.46 -5.65 -10.13
N ALA A 78 10.12 -4.41 -9.81
CA ALA A 78 8.81 -3.83 -10.10
C ALA A 78 8.54 -3.79 -11.60
N ALA A 79 9.53 -3.39 -12.39
CA ALA A 79 9.39 -3.33 -13.85
C ALA A 79 9.09 -4.71 -14.44
N ARG A 80 9.77 -5.77 -13.93
CA ARG A 80 9.50 -7.14 -14.36
C ARG A 80 8.09 -7.58 -13.99
N LEU A 81 7.65 -7.30 -12.77
CA LEU A 81 6.29 -7.64 -12.33
C LEU A 81 5.23 -6.90 -13.15
N SER A 82 5.48 -5.63 -13.46
CA SER A 82 4.58 -4.85 -14.30
C SER A 82 4.41 -5.48 -15.67
N THR A 83 5.51 -5.94 -16.26
CA THR A 83 5.49 -6.60 -17.58
C THR A 83 4.81 -7.97 -17.51
N ASP A 84 5.17 -8.79 -16.53
CA ASP A 84 4.68 -10.17 -16.41
C ASP A 84 3.21 -10.26 -16.01
N LEU A 85 2.78 -9.39 -15.10
CA LEU A 85 1.43 -9.42 -14.53
C LEU A 85 0.51 -8.30 -15.06
N ILE A 86 1.04 -7.46 -15.94
CA ILE A 86 0.29 -6.32 -16.52
C ILE A 86 -0.27 -5.43 -15.42
N LEU A 87 0.61 -5.03 -14.50
CA LEU A 87 0.25 -4.15 -13.39
C LEU A 87 0.62 -2.70 -13.68
N PRO A 88 -0.21 -1.74 -13.25
CA PRO A 88 0.19 -0.34 -13.24
C PRO A 88 1.47 -0.11 -12.44
N MET A 89 2.17 0.97 -12.73
CA MET A 89 3.48 1.25 -12.11
C MET A 89 3.44 1.21 -10.59
N ALA A 90 2.55 1.95 -9.96
CA ALA A 90 2.50 2.00 -8.49
C ALA A 90 2.20 0.64 -7.88
N ASP A 91 1.26 -0.12 -8.46
CA ASP A 91 0.89 -1.45 -7.98
C ASP A 91 2.08 -2.41 -8.08
N SER A 92 2.85 -2.32 -9.15
CA SER A 92 4.04 -3.17 -9.34
C SER A 92 5.12 -2.87 -8.30
N ILE A 93 5.30 -1.61 -7.94
CA ILE A 93 6.26 -1.19 -6.90
C ILE A 93 5.82 -1.70 -5.53
N ILE A 94 4.54 -1.60 -5.21
CA ILE A 94 3.98 -2.12 -3.96
C ILE A 94 4.20 -3.62 -3.86
N LEU A 95 3.88 -4.37 -4.92
CA LEU A 95 4.05 -5.82 -4.93
C LEU A 95 5.53 -6.22 -4.82
N ALA A 96 6.42 -5.54 -5.54
CA ALA A 96 7.85 -5.81 -5.47
C ALA A 96 8.39 -5.58 -4.05
N THR A 97 7.97 -4.51 -3.40
CA THR A 97 8.37 -4.20 -2.02
C THR A 97 7.90 -5.30 -1.08
N ALA A 98 6.64 -5.74 -1.21
CA ALA A 98 6.09 -6.80 -0.38
C ALA A 98 6.89 -8.10 -0.55
N ARG A 99 7.18 -8.50 -1.78
CA ARG A 99 7.93 -9.73 -2.06
C ARG A 99 9.36 -9.68 -1.53
N ALA A 100 10.00 -8.52 -1.60
CA ALA A 100 11.35 -8.36 -1.07
C ALA A 100 11.41 -8.51 0.46
N HIS A 101 10.28 -8.30 1.14
CA HIS A 101 10.19 -8.38 2.60
C HIS A 101 9.38 -9.58 3.09
N ASN A 102 9.03 -10.51 2.19
CA ASN A 102 8.17 -11.66 2.51
C ASN A 102 6.86 -11.23 3.19
N ALA A 103 6.30 -10.13 2.70
CA ALA A 103 5.09 -9.54 3.26
C ALA A 103 3.87 -9.90 2.43
N THR A 104 2.73 -10.01 3.09
CA THR A 104 1.42 -10.15 2.43
C THR A 104 0.89 -8.78 2.05
N VAL A 105 0.39 -8.64 0.83
CA VAL A 105 -0.28 -7.41 0.38
C VAL A 105 -1.76 -7.49 0.72
N TRP A 106 -2.27 -6.45 1.37
CA TRP A 106 -3.69 -6.31 1.71
C TRP A 106 -4.28 -5.20 0.86
N THR A 107 -5.34 -5.50 0.10
CA THR A 107 -5.85 -4.57 -0.92
C THR A 107 -7.33 -4.74 -1.20
N GLN A 108 -7.96 -3.68 -1.72
CA GLN A 108 -9.28 -3.73 -2.34
C GLN A 108 -9.23 -3.32 -3.81
N ASP A 109 -8.02 -3.21 -4.37
CA ASP A 109 -7.82 -2.88 -5.78
C ASP A 109 -7.87 -4.16 -6.62
N GLU A 110 -8.81 -4.22 -7.57
CA GLU A 110 -9.02 -5.40 -8.42
C GLU A 110 -7.80 -5.77 -9.26
N HIS A 111 -6.86 -4.84 -9.50
CA HIS A 111 -5.61 -5.15 -10.21
C HIS A 111 -4.82 -6.25 -9.53
N PHE A 112 -4.96 -6.39 -8.21
CA PHE A 112 -4.26 -7.41 -7.44
C PHE A 112 -5.02 -8.72 -7.28
N GLU A 113 -6.27 -8.79 -7.75
CA GLU A 113 -7.08 -9.99 -7.58
C GLU A 113 -6.38 -11.19 -8.21
N SER A 114 -6.36 -12.30 -7.49
CA SER A 114 -5.76 -13.57 -7.92
C SER A 114 -4.24 -13.58 -8.02
N ILE A 115 -3.55 -12.57 -7.50
CA ILE A 115 -2.09 -12.57 -7.45
C ILE A 115 -1.64 -13.29 -6.18
N GLU A 116 -0.62 -14.16 -6.32
CA GLU A 116 -0.06 -14.88 -5.19
C GLU A 116 0.53 -13.92 -4.15
N GLY A 117 0.26 -14.17 -2.86
CA GLY A 117 0.75 -13.34 -1.76
C GLY A 117 -0.14 -12.15 -1.45
N VAL A 118 -1.35 -12.11 -2.03
CA VAL A 118 -2.29 -11.00 -1.85
C VAL A 118 -3.54 -11.47 -1.12
N GLN A 119 -3.98 -10.67 -0.16
CA GLN A 119 -5.28 -10.80 0.48
C GLN A 119 -6.16 -9.69 -0.07
N TYR A 120 -7.13 -10.08 -0.87
CA TYR A 120 -8.01 -9.16 -1.58
C TYR A 120 -9.41 -9.17 -0.98
N ILE A 121 -10.01 -7.99 -0.85
CA ILE A 121 -11.42 -7.83 -0.53
C ILE A 121 -12.07 -6.97 -1.61
N GLU A 122 -13.26 -7.35 -2.04
CA GLU A 122 -13.98 -6.57 -3.03
C GLU A 122 -14.39 -5.21 -2.46
N LYS A 123 -14.17 -4.16 -3.25
CA LYS A 123 -14.52 -2.79 -2.87
C LYS A 123 -16.05 -2.64 -2.83
N GLU A 124 -16.54 -2.03 -1.77
CA GLU A 124 -17.95 -1.74 -1.61
C GLU A 124 -18.34 -0.33 -2.04
#